data_8eaa0c33ea0c1e720eed4ae65a5883a2
#
_entry.id   8eaa0c33ea0c1e720eed4ae65a5883a2
#
_cell.length_a   1.000
_cell.length_b   1.000
_cell.length_c   1.000
_cell.angle_alpha   90.00
_cell.angle_beta   90.00
_cell.angle_gamma   90.00
#
_symmetry.space_group_name_H-M   'P 1'
#
loop_
_entity.id
_entity.type
_entity.pdbx_description
1 polymer ?
#
loop_
_entity_poly.entity_id
_entity_poly.type
_entity_poly.pdbx_seq_one_letter_code
_entity_poly.pdbx_strand_id
1 'polypeptide(L)'
;VIQNKSTISDETKKRVRKAMKELNYHPNLNARSLVSSYTQVIGLVLPDDSDVFYQNPFFPSVLRGIAQVASENHYAIQIATGKDEKERLNAISQMVYGKRVDGLIFLYAQENDPLVKLVTEEQFPFLILGKSLSPFISLVDNDNIQAGFDATEYFIKKGCSRIAFIGGTKKLYVTQDRLTGYEQALKEHKLSLDSHRTFFADEFLEEKGYKFSKQLFEYDPKTDAVITTDSLLAEGVCNYLNEHQLNVPVLSFDSVNPKLNLAAYVNINSLALGRTSFETIFQIIN
;
A
#
# COMPACT_ATOMS: atom_id res chain seq x y z
N VAL A 1 4.31 -9.95 37.64
CA VAL A 1 5.21 -11.01 37.13
C VAL A 1 5.08 -11.13 35.63
N ILE A 2 3.89 -11.31 35.10
CA ILE A 2 3.60 -11.52 33.67
C ILE A 2 4.06 -10.31 32.82
N GLN A 3 3.93 -9.10 33.35
CA GLN A 3 4.36 -7.84 32.70
C GLN A 3 5.85 -7.51 32.87
N ASN A 4 6.63 -8.41 33.44
CA ASN A 4 8.08 -8.25 33.68
C ASN A 4 8.48 -6.97 34.44
N LYS A 5 7.57 -6.41 35.27
CA LYS A 5 7.86 -5.17 36.04
C LYS A 5 9.16 -5.32 36.84
N SER A 6 9.97 -4.28 36.86
CA SER A 6 11.27 -4.23 37.56
C SER A 6 11.14 -4.35 39.09
N THR A 7 9.96 -4.03 39.64
CA THR A 7 9.64 -4.11 41.08
C THR A 7 9.52 -5.55 41.61
N ILE A 8 9.55 -6.59 40.75
CA ILE A 8 9.39 -7.99 41.17
C ILE A 8 10.72 -8.72 40.97
N SER A 9 11.17 -9.42 42.03
CA SER A 9 12.43 -10.18 41.99
C SER A 9 12.40 -11.29 40.91
N ASP A 10 13.55 -11.58 40.32
CA ASP A 10 13.68 -12.60 39.28
C ASP A 10 13.35 -14.00 39.78
N GLU A 11 13.61 -14.27 41.06
CA GLU A 11 13.24 -15.51 41.72
C GLU A 11 11.71 -15.69 41.75
N THR A 12 10.96 -14.64 42.11
CA THR A 12 9.48 -14.65 42.08
C THR A 12 8.98 -14.82 40.67
N LYS A 13 9.59 -14.14 39.67
CA LYS A 13 9.23 -14.31 38.24
C LYS A 13 9.43 -15.76 37.79
N LYS A 14 10.55 -16.42 38.18
CA LYS A 14 10.82 -17.83 37.84
C LYS A 14 9.81 -18.78 38.46
N ARG A 15 9.47 -18.60 39.75
CA ARG A 15 8.47 -19.42 40.44
C ARG A 15 7.09 -19.34 39.76
N VAL A 16 6.63 -18.13 39.47
CA VAL A 16 5.31 -17.93 38.83
C VAL A 16 5.30 -18.52 37.42
N ARG A 17 6.34 -18.31 36.62
CA ARG A 17 6.44 -18.91 35.27
C ARG A 17 6.45 -20.43 35.31
N LYS A 18 7.09 -21.05 36.33
CA LYS A 18 7.09 -22.49 36.55
C LYS A 18 5.67 -22.98 36.86
N ALA A 19 4.99 -22.35 37.80
CA ALA A 19 3.61 -22.70 38.16
C ALA A 19 2.64 -22.53 36.97
N MET A 20 2.77 -21.46 36.20
CA MET A 20 1.98 -21.28 34.97
C MET A 20 2.18 -22.42 33.97
N LYS A 21 3.41 -22.88 33.80
CA LYS A 21 3.74 -23.97 32.88
C LYS A 21 3.17 -25.31 33.42
N GLU A 22 3.32 -25.58 34.70
CA GLU A 22 2.80 -26.82 35.36
C GLU A 22 1.27 -26.90 35.31
N LEU A 23 0.59 -25.74 35.43
CA LEU A 23 -0.88 -25.67 35.41
C LEU A 23 -1.44 -25.43 33.99
N ASN A 24 -0.58 -25.40 32.95
CA ASN A 24 -0.97 -25.05 31.59
C ASN A 24 -1.77 -23.75 31.53
N TYR A 25 -1.43 -22.80 32.41
CA TYR A 25 -2.11 -21.50 32.49
C TYR A 25 -1.58 -20.53 31.47
N HIS A 26 -2.42 -20.08 30.56
CA HIS A 26 -2.16 -19.03 29.60
C HIS A 26 -2.91 -17.76 30.02
N PRO A 27 -2.20 -16.60 30.17
CA PRO A 27 -2.86 -15.34 30.49
C PRO A 27 -3.89 -14.97 29.44
N ASN A 28 -5.09 -14.62 29.88
CA ASN A 28 -6.11 -14.09 28.98
C ASN A 28 -5.75 -12.65 28.60
N LEU A 29 -5.41 -12.42 27.32
CA LEU A 29 -5.03 -11.11 26.81
C LEU A 29 -6.20 -10.11 26.89
N ASN A 30 -7.44 -10.57 26.64
CA ASN A 30 -8.63 -9.72 26.72
C ASN A 30 -8.88 -9.25 28.18
N ALA A 31 -8.70 -10.12 29.16
CA ALA A 31 -8.81 -9.71 30.57
C ALA A 31 -7.68 -8.75 30.97
N ARG A 32 -6.52 -8.85 30.34
CA ARG A 32 -5.39 -7.96 30.58
C ARG A 32 -5.61 -6.58 29.96
N SER A 33 -6.21 -6.49 28.76
CA SER A 33 -6.51 -5.23 28.09
C SER A 33 -7.47 -4.34 28.90
N LEU A 34 -8.39 -4.95 29.66
CA LEU A 34 -9.28 -4.21 30.59
C LEU A 34 -8.52 -3.46 31.68
N VAL A 35 -7.34 -3.95 32.07
CA VAL A 35 -6.52 -3.34 33.12
C VAL A 35 -5.44 -2.42 32.57
N SER A 36 -4.88 -2.73 31.40
CA SER A 36 -3.76 -2.00 30.80
C SER A 36 -4.18 -0.89 29.85
N SER A 37 -5.45 -0.80 29.45
CA SER A 37 -5.99 0.06 28.41
C SER A 37 -5.38 -0.16 27.01
N TYR A 38 -4.51 -1.15 26.84
CA TYR A 38 -3.89 -1.53 25.57
C TYR A 38 -4.31 -2.94 25.18
N THR A 39 -4.68 -3.11 23.92
CA THR A 39 -5.10 -4.40 23.33
C THR A 39 -3.92 -5.20 22.78
N GLN A 40 -2.83 -4.53 22.44
CA GLN A 40 -1.70 -5.06 21.66
C GLN A 40 -2.17 -5.58 20.27
N VAL A 41 -3.09 -4.87 19.66
CA VAL A 41 -3.62 -5.17 18.32
C VAL A 41 -3.60 -3.91 17.46
N ILE A 42 -3.10 -3.99 16.24
CA ILE A 42 -3.22 -2.97 15.22
C ILE A 42 -4.25 -3.41 14.19
N GLY A 43 -5.18 -2.50 13.86
CA GLY A 43 -6.13 -2.70 12.77
C GLY A 43 -5.54 -2.29 11.42
N LEU A 44 -5.79 -3.07 10.39
CA LEU A 44 -5.45 -2.73 9.01
C LEU A 44 -6.74 -2.47 8.24
N VAL A 45 -6.76 -1.35 7.52
CA VAL A 45 -7.88 -0.95 6.67
C VAL A 45 -7.46 -1.13 5.22
N LEU A 46 -8.15 -2.05 4.54
CA LEU A 46 -7.89 -2.39 3.15
C LEU A 46 -8.61 -1.42 2.19
N PRO A 47 -8.15 -1.27 0.92
CA PRO A 47 -8.91 -0.57 -0.11
C PRO A 47 -10.28 -1.25 -0.39
N ASP A 48 -11.13 -0.58 -1.16
CA ASP A 48 -12.53 -0.98 -1.38
C ASP A 48 -12.71 -2.38 -1.93
N ASP A 49 -11.84 -2.80 -2.84
CA ASP A 49 -11.91 -4.11 -3.46
C ASP A 49 -10.93 -5.08 -2.81
N SER A 50 -11.48 -6.05 -2.06
CA SER A 50 -10.66 -7.08 -1.42
C SER A 50 -10.02 -8.05 -2.42
N ASP A 51 -10.67 -8.33 -3.56
CA ASP A 51 -10.15 -9.26 -4.55
C ASP A 51 -8.93 -8.67 -5.27
N VAL A 52 -9.01 -7.40 -5.67
CA VAL A 52 -7.87 -6.65 -6.23
C VAL A 52 -6.73 -6.54 -5.21
N PHE A 53 -7.06 -6.32 -3.93
CA PHE A 53 -6.07 -6.29 -2.86
C PHE A 53 -5.25 -7.58 -2.80
N TYR A 54 -5.90 -8.75 -2.86
CA TYR A 54 -5.20 -10.03 -2.77
C TYR A 54 -4.44 -10.41 -4.05
N GLN A 55 -4.86 -9.91 -5.21
CA GLN A 55 -4.19 -10.15 -6.48
C GLN A 55 -2.95 -9.27 -6.66
N ASN A 56 -2.95 -8.05 -6.11
CA ASN A 56 -1.84 -7.13 -6.24
C ASN A 56 -0.68 -7.49 -5.30
N PRO A 57 0.49 -7.86 -5.83
CA PRO A 57 1.63 -8.34 -5.05
C PRO A 57 2.24 -7.29 -4.10
N PHE A 58 1.94 -6.02 -4.28
CA PHE A 58 2.31 -4.93 -3.38
C PHE A 58 1.83 -5.20 -1.95
N PHE A 59 0.55 -5.53 -1.79
CA PHE A 59 -0.06 -5.66 -0.47
C PHE A 59 0.47 -6.83 0.36
N PRO A 60 0.65 -8.06 -0.16
CA PRO A 60 1.31 -9.14 0.57
C PRO A 60 2.71 -8.77 1.06
N SER A 61 3.47 -7.99 0.28
CA SER A 61 4.80 -7.53 0.68
C SER A 61 4.75 -6.50 1.82
N VAL A 62 3.83 -5.54 1.75
CA VAL A 62 3.55 -4.57 2.83
C VAL A 62 3.10 -5.29 4.10
N LEU A 63 2.12 -6.20 3.98
CA LEU A 63 1.64 -7.01 5.12
C LEU A 63 2.75 -7.79 5.80
N ARG A 64 3.66 -8.38 5.03
CA ARG A 64 4.84 -9.07 5.56
C ARG A 64 5.72 -8.12 6.37
N GLY A 65 5.95 -6.90 5.87
CA GLY A 65 6.72 -5.87 6.58
C GLY A 65 6.06 -5.48 7.90
N ILE A 66 4.76 -5.20 7.89
CA ILE A 66 3.97 -4.90 9.09
C ILE A 66 4.03 -6.06 10.09
N ALA A 67 3.78 -7.29 9.62
CA ALA A 67 3.73 -8.48 10.48
C ALA A 67 5.07 -8.80 11.16
N GLN A 68 6.20 -8.56 10.49
CA GLN A 68 7.53 -8.73 11.08
C GLN A 68 7.71 -7.83 12.30
N VAL A 69 7.47 -6.52 12.15
CA VAL A 69 7.66 -5.55 13.25
C VAL A 69 6.60 -5.71 14.33
N ALA A 70 5.34 -6.03 13.96
CA ALA A 70 4.28 -6.35 14.91
C ALA A 70 4.68 -7.52 15.83
N SER A 71 5.19 -8.60 15.24
CA SER A 71 5.65 -9.78 16.00
C SER A 71 6.81 -9.45 16.94
N GLU A 72 7.79 -8.66 16.49
CA GLU A 72 8.92 -8.19 17.30
C GLU A 72 8.46 -7.40 18.54
N ASN A 73 7.33 -6.66 18.41
CA ASN A 73 6.73 -5.84 19.47
C ASN A 73 5.57 -6.53 20.21
N HIS A 74 5.33 -7.81 19.95
CA HIS A 74 4.23 -8.60 20.58
C HIS A 74 2.83 -8.04 20.28
N TYR A 75 2.62 -7.46 19.09
CA TYR A 75 1.33 -7.01 18.59
C TYR A 75 0.71 -8.05 17.64
N ALA A 76 -0.60 -8.20 17.73
CA ALA A 76 -1.40 -8.90 16.74
C ALA A 76 -1.92 -7.92 15.67
N ILE A 77 -2.39 -8.46 14.55
CA ILE A 77 -2.98 -7.71 13.46
C ILE A 77 -4.43 -8.13 13.29
N GLN A 78 -5.33 -7.18 13.18
CA GLN A 78 -6.73 -7.37 12.83
C GLN A 78 -7.05 -6.63 11.54
N ILE A 79 -7.70 -7.29 10.58
CA ILE A 79 -8.07 -6.68 9.30
C ILE A 79 -9.53 -6.24 9.36
N ALA A 80 -9.79 -4.98 9.00
CA ALA A 80 -11.13 -4.49 8.77
C ALA A 80 -11.60 -4.98 7.39
N THR A 81 -12.69 -5.74 7.37
CA THR A 81 -13.29 -6.31 6.15
C THR A 81 -14.69 -5.78 5.93
N GLY A 82 -15.11 -5.69 4.68
CA GLY A 82 -16.46 -5.31 4.28
C GLY A 82 -16.53 -5.25 2.76
N LYS A 83 -17.67 -5.67 2.21
CA LYS A 83 -17.91 -5.70 0.75
C LYS A 83 -18.25 -4.32 0.17
N ASP A 84 -18.58 -3.37 1.04
CA ASP A 84 -18.90 -2.00 0.67
C ASP A 84 -18.45 -1.01 1.75
N GLU A 85 -18.51 0.26 1.44
CA GLU A 85 -18.11 1.35 2.35
C GLU A 85 -18.84 1.27 3.70
N LYS A 86 -20.15 0.95 3.69
CA LYS A 86 -20.97 0.87 4.90
C LYS A 86 -20.52 -0.26 5.83
N GLU A 87 -20.23 -1.44 5.27
CA GLU A 87 -19.72 -2.57 6.05
C GLU A 87 -18.33 -2.28 6.62
N ARG A 88 -17.44 -1.65 5.84
CA ARG A 88 -16.11 -1.25 6.31
C ARG A 88 -16.19 -0.16 7.39
N LEU A 89 -17.06 0.84 7.21
CA LEU A 89 -17.31 1.86 8.24
C LEU A 89 -17.78 1.22 9.55
N ASN A 90 -18.68 0.23 9.47
CA ASN A 90 -19.14 -0.52 10.63
C ASN A 90 -17.99 -1.34 11.28
N ALA A 91 -17.18 -2.01 10.48
CA ALA A 91 -16.03 -2.77 10.98
C ALA A 91 -15.03 -1.87 11.73
N ILE A 92 -14.69 -0.71 11.16
CA ILE A 92 -13.80 0.27 11.79
C ILE A 92 -14.44 0.86 13.06
N SER A 93 -15.74 1.22 13.01
CA SER A 93 -16.47 1.67 14.20
C SER A 93 -16.42 0.66 15.34
N GLN A 94 -16.57 -0.63 15.02
CA GLN A 94 -16.43 -1.69 16.03
C GLN A 94 -15.02 -1.84 16.58
N MET A 95 -13.99 -1.58 15.77
CA MET A 95 -12.60 -1.58 16.24
C MET A 95 -12.33 -0.40 17.17
N VAL A 96 -12.77 0.80 16.81
CA VAL A 96 -12.55 2.04 17.55
C VAL A 96 -13.38 2.07 18.83
N TYR A 97 -14.71 2.06 18.71
CA TYR A 97 -15.60 2.15 19.88
C TYR A 97 -15.58 0.91 20.75
N GLY A 98 -15.38 -0.27 20.15
CA GLY A 98 -15.23 -1.54 20.85
C GLY A 98 -13.86 -1.70 21.53
N LYS A 99 -12.94 -0.74 21.38
CA LYS A 99 -11.57 -0.80 21.91
C LYS A 99 -10.89 -2.13 21.57
N ARG A 100 -10.99 -2.55 20.30
CA ARG A 100 -10.43 -3.83 19.84
C ARG A 100 -9.00 -3.70 19.33
N VAL A 101 -8.58 -2.49 18.99
CA VAL A 101 -7.27 -2.16 18.47
C VAL A 101 -6.73 -0.91 19.15
N ASP A 102 -5.41 -0.75 19.17
CA ASP A 102 -4.74 0.42 19.76
C ASP A 102 -4.50 1.52 18.72
N GLY A 103 -4.52 1.18 17.43
CA GLY A 103 -4.37 2.09 16.30
C GLY A 103 -4.73 1.42 14.99
N LEU A 104 -4.83 2.22 13.93
CA LEU A 104 -5.19 1.77 12.58
C LEU A 104 -4.12 2.18 11.56
N ILE A 105 -3.86 1.30 10.60
CA ILE A 105 -3.07 1.59 9.40
C ILE A 105 -3.98 1.46 8.18
N PHE A 106 -4.19 2.56 7.47
CA PHE A 106 -4.87 2.55 6.18
C PHE A 106 -3.86 2.19 5.09
N LEU A 107 -4.11 1.12 4.33
CA LEU A 107 -3.20 0.64 3.28
C LEU A 107 -3.46 1.31 1.93
N TYR A 108 -4.14 2.42 1.93
CA TYR A 108 -4.45 3.24 0.76
C TYR A 108 -4.67 4.68 1.17
N ALA A 109 -4.65 5.60 0.20
CA ALA A 109 -4.97 6.99 0.40
C ALA A 109 -5.82 7.52 -0.76
N GLN A 110 -6.99 8.06 -0.43
CA GLN A 110 -7.89 8.69 -1.38
C GLN A 110 -8.46 9.98 -0.82
N GLU A 111 -8.95 10.82 -1.71
CA GLU A 111 -9.56 12.09 -1.35
C GLU A 111 -10.94 11.89 -0.69
N ASN A 112 -11.22 12.69 0.37
CA ASN A 112 -12.51 12.72 1.07
C ASN A 112 -12.96 11.35 1.62
N ASP A 113 -12.05 10.52 2.09
CA ASP A 113 -12.35 9.20 2.64
C ASP A 113 -13.19 9.30 3.93
N PRO A 114 -14.40 8.73 3.98
CA PRO A 114 -15.28 8.78 5.16
C PRO A 114 -14.72 7.97 6.34
N LEU A 115 -13.89 6.94 6.08
CA LEU A 115 -13.27 6.13 7.12
C LEU A 115 -12.16 6.91 7.82
N VAL A 116 -11.35 7.66 7.06
CA VAL A 116 -10.33 8.58 7.60
C VAL A 116 -11.00 9.71 8.37
N LYS A 117 -12.12 10.24 7.88
CA LYS A 117 -12.90 11.26 8.58
C LYS A 117 -13.35 10.78 9.96
N LEU A 118 -13.95 9.58 10.05
CA LEU A 118 -14.40 8.98 11.32
C LEU A 118 -13.25 8.93 12.34
N VAL A 119 -12.10 8.36 12.00
CA VAL A 119 -11.00 8.18 12.95
C VAL A 119 -10.35 9.52 13.33
N THR A 120 -10.41 10.52 12.44
CA THR A 120 -9.94 11.88 12.71
C THR A 120 -10.86 12.59 13.71
N GLU A 121 -12.17 12.51 13.53
CA GLU A 121 -13.18 13.10 14.44
C GLU A 121 -13.10 12.47 15.85
N GLU A 122 -12.86 11.17 15.91
CA GLU A 122 -12.68 10.44 17.18
C GLU A 122 -11.29 10.60 17.81
N GLN A 123 -10.39 11.33 17.17
CA GLN A 123 -8.98 11.48 17.61
C GLN A 123 -8.29 10.13 17.88
N PHE A 124 -8.70 9.12 17.14
CA PHE A 124 -8.17 7.76 17.28
C PHE A 124 -6.79 7.65 16.61
N PRO A 125 -5.80 6.97 17.21
CA PRO A 125 -4.48 6.81 16.60
C PRO A 125 -4.56 6.10 15.25
N PHE A 126 -4.06 6.75 14.19
CA PHE A 126 -4.01 6.13 12.87
C PHE A 126 -2.85 6.66 12.02
N LEU A 127 -2.52 5.90 10.99
CA LEU A 127 -1.51 6.18 9.98
C LEU A 127 -2.09 5.88 8.60
N ILE A 128 -1.71 6.65 7.60
CA ILE A 128 -2.00 6.37 6.18
C ILE A 128 -0.72 5.91 5.48
N LEU A 129 -0.77 4.74 4.82
CA LEU A 129 0.21 4.34 3.81
C LEU A 129 -0.18 4.99 2.50
N GLY A 130 0.52 6.05 2.13
CA GLY A 130 0.23 6.94 1.03
C GLY A 130 0.14 8.40 1.47
N LYS A 131 -0.33 9.26 0.59
CA LYS A 131 -0.38 10.71 0.75
C LYS A 131 -1.63 11.17 1.49
N SER A 132 -1.49 12.25 2.25
CA SER A 132 -2.60 13.05 2.77
C SER A 132 -2.35 14.52 2.47
N LEU A 133 -3.42 15.27 2.16
CA LEU A 133 -3.34 16.74 2.02
C LEU A 133 -3.44 17.45 3.38
N SER A 134 -3.85 16.75 4.42
CA SER A 134 -3.89 17.30 5.79
C SER A 134 -2.51 17.19 6.45
N PRO A 135 -1.94 18.32 6.93
CA PRO A 135 -0.65 18.29 7.63
C PRO A 135 -0.72 17.64 9.02
N PHE A 136 -1.91 17.34 9.52
CA PHE A 136 -2.13 16.76 10.84
C PHE A 136 -2.25 15.22 10.81
N ILE A 137 -2.19 14.61 9.62
CA ILE A 137 -2.29 13.16 9.48
C ILE A 137 -0.89 12.59 9.31
N SER A 138 -0.54 11.63 10.17
CA SER A 138 0.69 10.87 10.03
C SER A 138 0.62 9.95 8.80
N LEU A 139 1.67 9.93 8.01
CA LEU A 139 1.73 9.14 6.79
C LEU A 139 3.11 8.51 6.58
N VAL A 140 3.12 7.45 5.78
CA VAL A 140 4.32 6.84 5.21
C VAL A 140 4.08 6.72 3.72
N ASP A 141 4.92 7.33 2.90
CA ASP A 141 4.80 7.29 1.44
C ASP A 141 6.18 7.37 0.78
N ASN A 142 6.23 7.07 -0.51
CA ASN A 142 7.36 7.38 -1.38
C ASN A 142 7.14 8.75 -2.03
N ASP A 143 8.21 9.35 -2.55
CA ASP A 143 8.07 10.49 -3.47
C ASP A 143 7.60 9.98 -4.84
N ASN A 144 6.29 9.82 -4.97
CA ASN A 144 5.67 9.29 -6.17
C ASN A 144 5.73 10.27 -7.36
N ILE A 145 5.84 11.59 -7.11
CA ILE A 145 6.03 12.59 -8.16
C ILE A 145 7.43 12.41 -8.76
N GLN A 146 8.46 12.38 -7.90
CA GLN A 146 9.83 12.18 -8.35
C GLN A 146 9.99 10.83 -9.04
N ALA A 147 9.40 9.78 -8.50
CA ALA A 147 9.45 8.45 -9.09
C ALA A 147 8.78 8.39 -10.48
N GLY A 148 7.66 9.10 -10.68
CA GLY A 148 7.02 9.25 -12.00
C GLY A 148 7.88 10.04 -12.98
N PHE A 149 8.53 11.09 -12.49
CA PHE A 149 9.49 11.87 -13.26
C PHE A 149 10.67 11.02 -13.72
N ASP A 150 11.34 10.33 -12.80
CA ASP A 150 12.52 9.50 -13.08
C ASP A 150 12.20 8.35 -14.05
N ALA A 151 11.05 7.72 -13.90
CA ALA A 151 10.57 6.67 -14.80
C ALA A 151 10.41 7.18 -16.24
N THR A 152 9.87 8.38 -16.39
CA THR A 152 9.67 9.01 -17.71
C THR A 152 10.99 9.47 -18.30
N GLU A 153 11.82 10.11 -17.49
CA GLU A 153 13.14 10.59 -17.88
C GLU A 153 14.05 9.43 -18.34
N TYR A 154 13.93 8.26 -17.72
CA TYR A 154 14.66 7.05 -18.14
C TYR A 154 14.40 6.72 -19.62
N PHE A 155 13.17 6.78 -20.09
CA PHE A 155 12.85 6.54 -21.49
C PHE A 155 13.26 7.70 -22.40
N ILE A 156 13.10 8.93 -21.96
CA ILE A 156 13.53 10.12 -22.70
C ILE A 156 15.05 10.06 -22.96
N LYS A 157 15.84 9.73 -21.94
CA LYS A 157 17.30 9.55 -22.07
C LYS A 157 17.69 8.40 -23.01
N LYS A 158 16.80 7.45 -23.24
CA LYS A 158 16.97 6.38 -24.24
C LYS A 158 16.49 6.76 -25.64
N GLY A 159 16.02 7.99 -25.83
CA GLY A 159 15.59 8.52 -27.12
C GLY A 159 14.11 8.32 -27.41
N CYS A 160 13.31 7.80 -26.46
CA CYS A 160 11.87 7.70 -26.63
C CYS A 160 11.22 9.09 -26.55
N SER A 161 10.20 9.30 -27.37
CA SER A 161 9.47 10.58 -27.48
C SER A 161 7.94 10.43 -27.49
N ARG A 162 7.46 9.21 -27.71
CA ARG A 162 6.03 8.86 -27.78
C ARG A 162 5.69 7.90 -26.64
N ILE A 163 5.94 8.36 -25.42
CA ILE A 163 5.79 7.57 -24.21
C ILE A 163 4.32 7.55 -23.79
N ALA A 164 3.77 6.37 -23.53
CA ALA A 164 2.42 6.22 -22.99
C ALA A 164 2.45 5.98 -21.49
N PHE A 165 1.36 6.39 -20.81
CA PHE A 165 1.15 6.17 -19.38
C PHE A 165 -0.16 5.38 -19.17
N ILE A 166 -0.08 4.25 -18.47
CA ILE A 166 -1.23 3.43 -18.11
C ILE A 166 -1.26 3.32 -16.58
N GLY A 167 -2.21 4.01 -15.96
CA GLY A 167 -2.36 4.10 -14.52
C GLY A 167 -3.61 3.42 -13.98
N GLY A 168 -3.64 3.22 -12.66
CA GLY A 168 -4.84 2.85 -11.93
C GLY A 168 -5.82 4.02 -11.80
N THR A 169 -6.77 3.88 -10.89
CA THR A 169 -7.82 4.89 -10.70
C THR A 169 -7.26 6.26 -10.29
N LYS A 170 -7.78 7.31 -10.92
CA LYS A 170 -7.44 8.71 -10.58
C LYS A 170 -7.88 9.12 -9.16
N LYS A 171 -8.71 8.33 -8.49
CA LYS A 171 -9.10 8.61 -7.09
C LYS A 171 -7.92 8.46 -6.12
N LEU A 172 -6.92 7.64 -6.46
CA LEU A 172 -5.76 7.38 -5.62
C LEU A 172 -4.68 8.44 -5.85
N TYR A 173 -4.17 9.02 -4.77
CA TYR A 173 -3.08 9.99 -4.82
C TYR A 173 -1.82 9.43 -5.50
N VAL A 174 -1.50 8.16 -5.28
CA VAL A 174 -0.35 7.51 -5.92
C VAL A 174 -0.43 7.55 -7.45
N THR A 175 -1.60 7.37 -8.03
CA THR A 175 -1.80 7.49 -9.49
C THR A 175 -1.65 8.93 -9.96
N GLN A 176 -2.22 9.89 -9.23
CA GLN A 176 -2.13 11.32 -9.54
C GLN A 176 -0.68 11.83 -9.47
N ASP A 177 0.06 11.44 -8.44
CA ASP A 177 1.44 11.87 -8.23
C ASP A 177 2.37 11.29 -9.30
N ARG A 178 2.25 9.99 -9.63
CA ARG A 178 3.04 9.38 -10.73
C ARG A 178 2.73 10.00 -12.07
N LEU A 179 1.46 10.31 -12.34
CA LEU A 179 1.05 11.06 -13.54
C LEU A 179 1.66 12.45 -13.56
N THR A 180 1.62 13.16 -12.43
CA THR A 180 2.22 14.51 -12.31
C THR A 180 3.71 14.46 -12.66
N GLY A 181 4.44 13.48 -12.13
CA GLY A 181 5.86 13.31 -12.47
C GLY A 181 6.09 13.02 -13.95
N TYR A 182 5.26 12.14 -14.54
CA TYR A 182 5.29 11.85 -15.97
C TYR A 182 5.07 13.12 -16.82
N GLU A 183 4.06 13.91 -16.50
CA GLU A 183 3.74 15.15 -17.21
C GLU A 183 4.85 16.19 -17.07
N GLN A 184 5.45 16.32 -15.87
CA GLN A 184 6.56 17.23 -15.61
C GLN A 184 7.78 16.86 -16.46
N ALA A 185 8.15 15.58 -16.52
CA ALA A 185 9.29 15.12 -17.31
C ALA A 185 9.09 15.39 -18.82
N LEU A 186 7.90 15.07 -19.36
CA LEU A 186 7.60 15.40 -20.77
C LEU A 186 7.70 16.91 -21.05
N LYS A 187 7.14 17.73 -20.17
CA LYS A 187 7.15 19.19 -20.30
C LYS A 187 8.58 19.74 -20.25
N GLU A 188 9.40 19.30 -19.32
CA GLU A 188 10.79 19.75 -19.16
C GLU A 188 11.61 19.44 -20.41
N HIS A 189 11.40 18.28 -21.01
CA HIS A 189 12.06 17.86 -22.24
C HIS A 189 11.35 18.34 -23.52
N LYS A 190 10.33 19.20 -23.41
CA LYS A 190 9.56 19.76 -24.53
C LYS A 190 8.91 18.72 -25.43
N LEU A 191 8.55 17.58 -24.84
CA LEU A 191 7.79 16.52 -25.51
C LEU A 191 6.28 16.79 -25.41
N SER A 192 5.54 16.31 -26.41
CA SER A 192 4.09 16.52 -26.46
C SER A 192 3.38 15.65 -25.42
N LEU A 193 2.60 16.32 -24.58
CA LEU A 193 1.62 15.64 -23.74
C LEU A 193 0.36 15.34 -24.58
N ASP A 194 0.09 14.06 -24.81
CA ASP A 194 -1.04 13.59 -25.59
C ASP A 194 -1.99 12.78 -24.71
N SER A 195 -3.18 13.29 -24.46
CA SER A 195 -4.18 12.65 -23.60
C SER A 195 -4.64 11.28 -24.12
N HIS A 196 -4.49 11.01 -25.43
CA HIS A 196 -4.83 9.72 -26.01
C HIS A 196 -3.75 8.64 -25.76
N ARG A 197 -2.61 9.00 -25.19
CA ARG A 197 -1.58 8.07 -24.71
C ARG A 197 -1.60 7.90 -23.19
N THR A 198 -2.66 8.40 -22.52
CA THR A 198 -2.80 8.34 -21.07
C THR A 198 -4.09 7.63 -20.71
N PHE A 199 -3.99 6.49 -20.05
CA PHE A 199 -5.13 5.63 -19.70
C PHE A 199 -5.23 5.41 -18.20
N PHE A 200 -6.46 5.25 -17.70
CA PHE A 200 -6.73 5.06 -16.28
C PHE A 200 -7.71 3.90 -16.08
N ALA A 201 -7.25 2.88 -15.39
CA ALA A 201 -8.07 1.76 -14.98
C ALA A 201 -8.91 2.13 -13.75
N ASP A 202 -10.09 1.58 -13.63
CA ASP A 202 -10.88 1.57 -12.40
C ASP A 202 -10.24 0.67 -11.34
N GLU A 203 -9.56 -0.41 -11.78
CA GLU A 203 -8.90 -1.41 -10.95
C GLU A 203 -7.52 -1.78 -11.53
N PHE A 204 -6.60 -2.21 -10.66
CA PHE A 204 -5.28 -2.69 -11.06
C PHE A 204 -5.38 -4.17 -11.48
N LEU A 205 -5.78 -4.41 -12.73
CA LEU A 205 -5.95 -5.75 -13.30
C LEU A 205 -5.19 -5.92 -14.61
N GLU A 206 -4.72 -7.14 -14.86
CA GLU A 206 -4.03 -7.52 -16.10
C GLU A 206 -4.88 -7.21 -17.35
N GLU A 207 -6.17 -7.57 -17.33
CA GLU A 207 -7.09 -7.33 -18.43
C GLU A 207 -7.23 -5.85 -18.82
N LYS A 208 -7.08 -4.94 -17.86
CA LYS A 208 -7.13 -3.49 -18.11
C LYS A 208 -5.87 -3.05 -18.84
N GLY A 209 -4.70 -3.52 -18.42
CA GLY A 209 -3.43 -3.29 -19.12
C GLY A 209 -3.47 -3.76 -20.57
N TYR A 210 -3.97 -4.97 -20.80
CA TYR A 210 -4.15 -5.53 -22.13
C TYR A 210 -5.11 -4.69 -22.99
N LYS A 211 -6.29 -4.37 -22.46
CA LYS A 211 -7.32 -3.55 -23.14
C LYS A 211 -6.78 -2.19 -23.55
N PHE A 212 -6.10 -1.49 -22.65
CA PHE A 212 -5.54 -0.18 -22.93
C PHE A 212 -4.38 -0.22 -23.92
N SER A 213 -3.58 -1.29 -23.90
CA SER A 213 -2.56 -1.50 -24.93
C SER A 213 -3.18 -1.62 -26.31
N LYS A 214 -4.26 -2.39 -26.46
CA LYS A 214 -5.00 -2.46 -27.71
C LYS A 214 -5.45 -1.08 -28.20
N GLN A 215 -6.11 -0.29 -27.34
CA GLN A 215 -6.56 1.05 -27.69
C GLN A 215 -5.40 1.99 -28.04
N LEU A 216 -4.30 1.92 -27.28
CA LEU A 216 -3.11 2.71 -27.50
C LEU A 216 -2.51 2.46 -28.89
N PHE A 217 -2.26 1.20 -29.24
CA PHE A 217 -1.60 0.86 -30.51
C PHE A 217 -2.52 0.97 -31.72
N GLU A 218 -3.84 0.90 -31.54
CA GLU A 218 -4.81 1.27 -32.56
C GLU A 218 -4.79 2.79 -32.83
N TYR A 219 -4.62 3.62 -31.79
CA TYR A 219 -4.53 5.07 -31.92
C TYR A 219 -3.16 5.53 -32.40
N ASP A 220 -2.09 5.06 -31.75
CA ASP A 220 -0.72 5.47 -32.01
C ASP A 220 0.22 4.25 -32.16
N PRO A 221 0.28 3.64 -33.34
CA PRO A 221 1.20 2.52 -33.62
C PRO A 221 2.69 2.87 -33.48
N LYS A 222 3.03 4.15 -33.37
CA LYS A 222 4.40 4.65 -33.20
C LYS A 222 4.78 4.89 -31.75
N THR A 223 3.94 4.50 -30.78
CA THR A 223 4.31 4.55 -29.36
C THR A 223 5.61 3.78 -29.15
N ASP A 224 6.58 4.43 -28.53
CA ASP A 224 7.96 3.93 -28.42
C ASP A 224 8.35 3.51 -26.99
N ALA A 225 7.49 3.77 -25.99
CA ALA A 225 7.62 3.26 -24.62
C ALA A 225 6.27 3.28 -23.88
N VAL A 226 6.12 2.40 -22.89
CA VAL A 226 4.94 2.38 -22.00
C VAL A 226 5.40 2.38 -20.54
N ILE A 227 4.82 3.28 -19.74
CA ILE A 227 4.95 3.33 -18.29
C ILE A 227 3.63 2.85 -17.68
N THR A 228 3.69 1.88 -16.77
CA THR A 228 2.54 1.43 -16.00
C THR A 228 2.73 1.75 -14.53
N THR A 229 1.67 2.11 -13.82
CA THR A 229 1.77 2.44 -12.39
C THR A 229 1.77 1.23 -11.47
N ASP A 230 1.68 0.03 -12.02
CA ASP A 230 1.52 -1.20 -11.26
C ASP A 230 1.94 -2.42 -12.10
N SER A 231 2.36 -3.49 -11.42
CA SER A 231 2.87 -4.71 -12.07
C SER A 231 1.78 -5.53 -12.76
N LEU A 232 0.52 -5.50 -12.31
CA LEU A 232 -0.57 -6.21 -12.97
C LEU A 232 -0.94 -5.53 -14.30
N LEU A 233 -1.00 -4.20 -14.30
CA LEU A 233 -1.17 -3.45 -15.55
C LEU A 233 -0.01 -3.73 -16.52
N ALA A 234 1.23 -3.80 -16.02
CA ALA A 234 2.40 -4.14 -16.83
C ALA A 234 2.28 -5.53 -17.45
N GLU A 235 1.76 -6.51 -16.71
CA GLU A 235 1.54 -7.87 -17.20
C GLU A 235 0.60 -7.86 -18.40
N GLY A 236 -0.53 -7.15 -18.30
CA GLY A 236 -1.46 -7.00 -19.42
C GLY A 236 -0.84 -6.32 -20.64
N VAL A 237 -0.03 -5.26 -20.42
CA VAL A 237 0.72 -4.59 -21.50
C VAL A 237 1.68 -5.57 -22.17
N CYS A 238 2.50 -6.27 -21.40
CA CYS A 238 3.47 -7.22 -21.91
C CYS A 238 2.80 -8.38 -22.69
N ASN A 239 1.66 -8.88 -22.21
CA ASN A 239 0.91 -9.93 -22.88
C ASN A 239 0.39 -9.46 -24.25
N TYR A 240 -0.17 -8.25 -24.32
CA TYR A 240 -0.59 -7.66 -25.59
C TYR A 240 0.60 -7.49 -26.56
N LEU A 241 1.72 -6.94 -26.10
CA LEU A 241 2.91 -6.71 -26.92
C LEU A 241 3.48 -8.02 -27.45
N ASN A 242 3.56 -9.06 -26.63
CA ASN A 242 4.05 -10.39 -27.02
C ASN A 242 3.14 -11.04 -28.06
N GLU A 243 1.82 -11.00 -27.88
CA GLU A 243 0.85 -11.57 -28.81
C GLU A 243 0.92 -10.91 -30.20
N HIS A 244 1.15 -9.59 -30.22
CA HIS A 244 1.22 -8.82 -31.47
C HIS A 244 2.65 -8.62 -31.99
N GLN A 245 3.64 -9.28 -31.36
CA GLN A 245 5.07 -9.23 -31.74
C GLN A 245 5.62 -7.78 -31.79
N LEU A 246 5.13 -6.91 -30.89
CA LEU A 246 5.56 -5.53 -30.78
C LEU A 246 6.75 -5.44 -29.80
N ASN A 247 7.85 -4.86 -30.28
CA ASN A 247 9.05 -4.66 -29.45
C ASN A 247 9.08 -3.24 -28.87
N VAL A 248 8.19 -3.00 -27.89
CA VAL A 248 8.07 -1.72 -27.19
C VAL A 248 8.48 -1.91 -25.73
N PRO A 249 9.44 -1.13 -25.21
CA PRO A 249 9.90 -1.26 -23.84
C PRO A 249 8.81 -0.81 -22.85
N VAL A 250 8.66 -1.59 -21.77
CA VAL A 250 7.72 -1.34 -20.68
C VAL A 250 8.49 -1.09 -19.40
N LEU A 251 8.08 -0.06 -18.66
CA LEU A 251 8.54 0.20 -17.29
C LEU A 251 7.35 0.14 -16.34
N SER A 252 7.54 -0.51 -15.21
CA SER A 252 6.53 -0.64 -14.15
C SER A 252 6.98 -0.06 -12.83
N PHE A 253 6.02 0.28 -11.98
CA PHE A 253 6.26 0.49 -10.56
C PHE A 253 6.11 -0.85 -9.85
N ASP A 254 7.20 -1.26 -9.21
CA ASP A 254 7.46 -2.60 -8.70
C ASP A 254 7.59 -3.68 -9.79
N SER A 255 8.29 -4.76 -9.46
CA SER A 255 8.46 -5.91 -10.35
C SER A 255 8.39 -7.18 -9.51
N VAL A 256 7.22 -7.77 -9.49
CA VAL A 256 6.96 -8.96 -8.67
C VAL A 256 6.99 -10.23 -9.49
N ASN A 257 6.72 -10.14 -10.78
CA ASN A 257 6.79 -11.27 -11.69
C ASN A 257 8.11 -11.24 -12.49
N PRO A 258 9.11 -12.06 -12.13
CA PRO A 258 10.40 -12.08 -12.83
C PRO A 258 10.31 -12.59 -14.28
N LYS A 259 9.15 -13.10 -14.71
CA LYS A 259 8.93 -13.54 -16.09
C LYS A 259 8.51 -12.40 -17.02
N LEU A 260 8.13 -11.23 -16.46
CA LEU A 260 7.80 -10.06 -17.27
C LEU A 260 9.07 -9.49 -17.90
N ASN A 261 9.05 -9.33 -19.21
CA ASN A 261 10.14 -8.69 -19.96
C ASN A 261 10.04 -7.16 -19.84
N LEU A 262 10.34 -6.64 -18.66
CA LEU A 262 10.37 -5.20 -18.39
C LEU A 262 11.74 -4.61 -18.78
N ALA A 263 11.74 -3.45 -19.42
CA ALA A 263 12.95 -2.69 -19.70
C ALA A 263 13.59 -2.14 -18.41
N ALA A 264 12.75 -1.78 -17.44
CA ALA A 264 13.14 -1.35 -16.10
C ALA A 264 11.92 -1.41 -15.14
N TYR A 265 12.18 -1.22 -13.86
CA TYR A 265 11.13 -0.98 -12.88
C TYR A 265 11.60 -0.01 -11.79
N VAL A 266 10.65 0.71 -11.22
CA VAL A 266 10.88 1.53 -10.01
C VAL A 266 10.66 0.64 -8.80
N ASN A 267 11.70 0.43 -8.00
CA ASN A 267 11.58 -0.30 -6.74
C ASN A 267 10.94 0.60 -5.67
N ILE A 268 9.67 0.36 -5.37
CA ILE A 268 8.93 1.11 -4.34
C ILE A 268 9.16 0.59 -2.92
N ASN A 269 9.94 -0.47 -2.76
CA ASN A 269 10.35 -1.06 -1.49
C ASN A 269 9.16 -1.34 -0.53
N SER A 270 8.15 -2.03 -1.04
CA SER A 270 6.89 -2.32 -0.35
C SER A 270 7.06 -2.99 1.02
N LEU A 271 8.10 -3.84 1.18
CA LEU A 271 8.43 -4.43 2.49
C LEU A 271 8.86 -3.37 3.52
N ALA A 272 9.72 -2.43 3.12
CA ALA A 272 10.17 -1.35 4.01
C ALA A 272 9.03 -0.40 4.33
N LEU A 273 8.16 -0.06 3.37
CA LEU A 273 6.95 0.72 3.62
C LEU A 273 6.09 0.08 4.72
N GLY A 274 5.90 -1.24 4.67
CA GLY A 274 5.18 -1.97 5.71
C GLY A 274 5.87 -1.90 7.07
N ARG A 275 7.17 -2.10 7.15
CA ARG A 275 7.96 -1.99 8.39
C ARG A 275 7.84 -0.60 8.99
N THR A 276 8.13 0.44 8.20
CA THR A 276 8.05 1.83 8.63
C THR A 276 6.64 2.22 9.07
N SER A 277 5.60 1.74 8.38
CA SER A 277 4.21 1.99 8.77
C SER A 277 3.91 1.46 10.18
N PHE A 278 4.35 0.24 10.51
CA PHE A 278 4.16 -0.27 11.86
C PHE A 278 5.00 0.48 12.89
N GLU A 279 6.27 0.76 12.61
CA GLU A 279 7.16 1.52 13.50
C GLU A 279 6.57 2.91 13.81
N THR A 280 6.01 3.58 12.81
CA THR A 280 5.39 4.91 12.96
C THR A 280 4.12 4.85 13.79
N ILE A 281 3.17 3.94 13.53
CA ILE A 281 1.96 3.81 14.33
C ILE A 281 2.29 3.40 15.76
N PHE A 282 3.29 2.55 15.95
CA PHE A 282 3.75 2.16 17.28
C PHE A 282 4.29 3.34 18.10
N GLN A 283 4.99 4.30 17.46
CA GLN A 283 5.41 5.56 18.10
C GLN A 283 4.24 6.49 18.42
N ILE A 284 3.21 6.53 17.58
CA ILE A 284 2.02 7.35 17.81
C ILE A 284 1.23 6.87 19.04
N ILE A 285 1.20 5.56 19.28
CA ILE A 285 0.44 4.95 20.37
C ILE A 285 1.17 5.04 21.71
N ASN A 286 2.50 5.02 21.72
CA ASN A 286 3.34 4.99 22.94
C ASN A 286 3.98 6.33 23.25
#